data_755741adda2e93ccf5af859760cb1693
#
_entry.id   755741adda2e93ccf5af859760cb1693
#
_cell.length_a   1.000
_cell.length_b   1.000
_cell.length_c   1.000
_cell.angle_alpha   90.00
_cell.angle_beta   90.00
_cell.angle_gamma   90.00
#
_symmetry.space_group_name_H-M   'P 1'
#
loop_
_entity.id
_entity.type
_entity.pdbx_description
1 polymer ?
#
loop_
_entity_poly.entity_id
_entity_poly.type
_entity_poly.pdbx_seq_one_letter_code
_entity_poly.pdbx_strand_id
1 'polypeptide(L)'
;QRETTIVWDKNTGLPVYNAICWQCHRTADMVEELVRDGFGDVIRAKTGLVPDAYFSGTKLAWILDNVEGARERAEAGELLFGTVDTWLIWNLTKGRIFVTDYTNASRTMLFNIHEKCWDEELLQKLRIPRSMLAQVKPSSCVYGMTDDGLLGGEIKIAGAAGDQQAALFGQCCFDEGDVKNT
;
A
#
# COMPACT_ATOMS: atom_id res chain seq x y z
N GLN A 1 0.27 -7.39 8.34
CA GLN A 1 -0.86 -7.54 7.41
C GLN A 1 -0.65 -6.63 6.21
N ARG A 2 -0.61 -7.20 5.03
CA ARG A 2 -0.45 -6.49 3.76
C ARG A 2 -1.82 -6.17 3.15
N GLU A 3 -1.86 -5.55 1.99
CA GLU A 3 -2.99 -5.37 1.07
C GLU A 3 -4.23 -4.63 1.62
N THR A 4 -4.52 -4.69 2.92
CA THR A 4 -5.64 -3.96 3.52
C THR A 4 -5.49 -2.46 3.24
N THR A 5 -6.52 -1.88 2.65
CA THR A 5 -6.50 -0.53 2.05
C THR A 5 -7.11 0.49 3.01
N ILE A 6 -6.36 1.53 3.31
CA ILE A 6 -6.79 2.64 4.17
C ILE A 6 -6.60 3.95 3.40
N VAL A 7 -7.62 4.80 3.39
CA VAL A 7 -7.57 6.17 2.84
C VAL A 7 -7.97 7.15 3.93
N TRP A 8 -7.16 8.20 4.11
CA TRP A 8 -7.41 9.19 5.15
C TRP A 8 -7.09 10.60 4.66
N ASP A 9 -7.70 11.57 5.33
CA ASP A 9 -7.43 12.99 5.16
C ASP A 9 -6.07 13.34 5.80
N LYS A 10 -5.17 13.95 5.02
CA LYS A 10 -3.81 14.28 5.48
C LYS A 10 -3.78 15.38 6.55
N ASN A 11 -4.80 16.22 6.63
CA ASN A 11 -4.85 17.36 7.55
C ASN A 11 -5.43 16.95 8.90
N THR A 12 -6.46 16.09 8.88
CA THR A 12 -7.14 15.65 10.10
C THR A 12 -6.62 14.31 10.63
N GLY A 13 -6.00 13.51 9.77
CA GLY A 13 -5.60 12.14 10.07
C GLY A 13 -6.77 11.16 10.19
N LEU A 14 -8.00 11.58 9.85
CA LEU A 14 -9.17 10.73 9.95
C LEU A 14 -9.41 9.92 8.67
N PRO A 15 -9.71 8.61 8.79
CA PRO A 15 -10.09 7.80 7.63
C PRO A 15 -11.37 8.32 6.97
N VAL A 16 -11.41 8.35 5.63
CA VAL A 16 -12.61 8.75 4.87
C VAL A 16 -13.58 7.59 4.71
N TYR A 17 -13.13 6.38 4.92
CA TYR A 17 -13.91 5.13 4.87
C TYR A 17 -13.30 4.07 5.77
N ASN A 18 -14.06 3.05 6.13
CA ASN A 18 -13.52 1.89 6.84
C ASN A 18 -12.43 1.21 6.02
N ALA A 19 -11.37 0.74 6.66
CA ALA A 19 -10.32 -0.03 6.00
C ALA A 19 -10.90 -1.23 5.25
N ILE A 20 -10.60 -1.37 3.96
CA ILE A 20 -11.07 -2.51 3.18
C ILE A 20 -10.07 -3.64 3.33
N CYS A 21 -10.52 -4.70 4.02
CA CYS A 21 -9.71 -5.89 4.29
C CYS A 21 -9.31 -6.60 2.98
N TRP A 22 -8.13 -7.23 2.99
CA TRP A 22 -7.62 -8.03 1.87
C TRP A 22 -8.59 -9.14 1.41
N GLN A 23 -9.36 -9.72 2.33
CA GLN A 23 -10.35 -10.76 2.04
C GLN A 23 -11.62 -10.24 1.34
N CYS A 24 -11.79 -8.92 1.21
CA CYS A 24 -13.00 -8.35 0.63
C CYS A 24 -12.99 -8.43 -0.89
N HIS A 25 -13.99 -9.08 -1.47
CA HIS A 25 -14.13 -9.30 -2.91
C HIS A 25 -14.98 -8.24 -3.63
N ARG A 26 -15.30 -7.10 -3.01
CA ARG A 26 -16.18 -6.05 -3.60
C ARG A 26 -15.69 -5.48 -4.93
N THR A 27 -14.43 -5.68 -5.26
CA THR A 27 -13.79 -5.18 -6.49
C THR A 27 -13.53 -6.29 -7.52
N ALA A 28 -14.14 -7.46 -7.37
CA ALA A 28 -13.96 -8.57 -8.30
C ALA A 28 -14.35 -8.18 -9.73
N ASP A 29 -15.51 -7.52 -9.90
CA ASP A 29 -15.99 -7.06 -11.21
C ASP A 29 -15.01 -6.07 -11.88
N MET A 30 -14.37 -5.18 -11.10
CA MET A 30 -13.33 -4.26 -11.61
C MET A 30 -12.10 -5.03 -12.10
N VAL A 31 -11.72 -6.10 -11.42
CA VAL A 31 -10.61 -6.96 -11.84
C VAL A 31 -10.95 -7.70 -13.13
N GLU A 32 -12.16 -8.26 -13.23
CA GLU A 32 -12.62 -8.92 -14.46
C GLU A 32 -12.64 -7.95 -15.66
N GLU A 33 -13.04 -6.70 -15.44
CA GLU A 33 -13.00 -5.66 -16.46
C GLU A 33 -11.56 -5.36 -16.91
N LEU A 34 -10.62 -5.18 -15.97
CA LEU A 34 -9.20 -4.98 -16.28
C LEU A 34 -8.62 -6.13 -17.11
N VAL A 35 -8.97 -7.37 -16.77
CA VAL A 35 -8.52 -8.55 -17.52
C VAL A 35 -9.15 -8.60 -18.92
N ARG A 36 -10.45 -8.32 -19.03
CA ARG A 36 -11.19 -8.28 -20.30
C ARG A 36 -10.64 -7.22 -21.26
N ASP A 37 -10.23 -6.09 -20.72
CA ASP A 37 -9.59 -4.99 -21.46
C ASP A 37 -8.14 -5.31 -21.89
N GLY A 38 -7.62 -6.50 -21.59
CA GLY A 38 -6.25 -6.91 -21.90
C GLY A 38 -5.19 -6.32 -20.96
N PHE A 39 -5.60 -5.64 -19.89
CA PHE A 39 -4.66 -5.01 -18.95
C PHE A 39 -4.06 -5.99 -17.92
N GLY A 40 -4.59 -7.21 -17.86
CA GLY A 40 -4.12 -8.26 -16.95
C GLY A 40 -2.65 -8.64 -17.16
N ASP A 41 -2.20 -8.71 -18.42
CA ASP A 41 -0.80 -9.03 -18.73
C ASP A 41 0.14 -7.87 -18.38
N VAL A 42 -0.30 -6.61 -18.53
CA VAL A 42 0.45 -5.43 -18.10
C VAL A 42 0.66 -5.46 -16.58
N ILE A 43 -0.40 -5.73 -15.80
CA ILE A 43 -0.31 -5.88 -14.34
C ILE A 43 0.71 -6.97 -13.99
N ARG A 44 0.57 -8.15 -14.60
CA ARG A 44 1.47 -9.28 -14.31
C ARG A 44 2.92 -8.96 -14.66
N ALA A 45 3.17 -8.36 -15.80
CA ALA A 45 4.52 -8.03 -16.25
C ALA A 45 5.20 -7.01 -15.32
N LYS A 46 4.48 -6.01 -14.85
CA LYS A 46 5.05 -4.93 -14.03
C LYS A 46 5.12 -5.25 -12.55
N THR A 47 4.14 -5.99 -12.04
CA THR A 47 3.99 -6.23 -10.60
C THR A 47 4.32 -7.66 -10.16
N GLY A 48 4.38 -8.61 -11.10
CA GLY A 48 4.49 -10.03 -10.81
C GLY A 48 3.20 -10.65 -10.24
N LEU A 49 2.12 -9.89 -10.11
CA LEU A 49 0.88 -10.33 -9.50
C LEU A 49 -0.13 -10.79 -10.57
N VAL A 50 -0.87 -11.85 -10.27
CA VAL A 50 -2.09 -12.17 -11.00
C VAL A 50 -3.16 -11.17 -10.57
N PRO A 51 -3.86 -10.47 -11.50
CA PRO A 51 -4.93 -9.55 -11.13
C PRO A 51 -5.96 -10.21 -10.23
N ASP A 52 -6.20 -9.62 -9.06
CA ASP A 52 -7.14 -10.14 -8.07
C ASP A 52 -7.66 -9.02 -7.16
N ALA A 53 -8.91 -9.13 -6.74
CA ALA A 53 -9.53 -8.24 -5.75
C ALA A 53 -8.83 -8.27 -4.37
N TYR A 54 -7.98 -9.24 -4.15
CA TYR A 54 -7.12 -9.36 -2.97
C TYR A 54 -6.24 -8.12 -2.76
N PHE A 55 -5.72 -7.54 -3.83
CA PHE A 55 -4.74 -6.46 -3.79
C PHE A 55 -5.36 -5.07 -3.60
N SER A 56 -4.55 -4.09 -3.21
CA SER A 56 -5.02 -2.78 -2.76
C SER A 56 -5.53 -1.87 -3.88
N GLY A 57 -4.96 -1.95 -5.09
CA GLY A 57 -5.17 -0.96 -6.15
C GLY A 57 -6.64 -0.77 -6.52
N THR A 58 -7.38 -1.86 -6.77
CA THR A 58 -8.81 -1.79 -7.08
C THR A 58 -9.66 -1.34 -5.90
N LYS A 59 -9.27 -1.69 -4.66
CA LYS A 59 -9.96 -1.22 -3.45
C LYS A 59 -9.78 0.29 -3.25
N LEU A 60 -8.59 0.81 -3.55
CA LEU A 60 -8.33 2.25 -3.53
C LEU A 60 -9.20 2.97 -4.58
N ALA A 61 -9.20 2.48 -5.83
CA ALA A 61 -10.06 3.04 -6.87
C ALA A 61 -11.54 3.00 -6.47
N TRP A 62 -11.99 1.88 -5.88
CA TRP A 62 -13.36 1.74 -5.38
C TRP A 62 -13.70 2.80 -4.32
N ILE A 63 -12.82 3.08 -3.35
CA ILE A 63 -13.05 4.13 -2.34
C ILE A 63 -13.22 5.49 -3.03
N LEU A 64 -12.34 5.81 -3.99
CA LEU A 64 -12.40 7.08 -4.71
C LEU A 64 -13.69 7.26 -5.53
N ASP A 65 -14.25 6.16 -6.04
CA ASP A 65 -15.45 6.20 -6.88
C ASP A 65 -16.77 6.10 -6.08
N ASN A 66 -16.73 5.57 -4.84
CA ASN A 66 -17.95 5.27 -4.08
C ASN A 66 -18.10 6.09 -2.78
N VAL A 67 -17.06 6.79 -2.33
CA VAL A 67 -17.15 7.69 -1.18
C VAL A 67 -17.32 9.11 -1.69
N GLU A 68 -18.40 9.77 -1.25
CA GLU A 68 -18.75 11.13 -1.69
C GLU A 68 -17.59 12.11 -1.50
N GLY A 69 -17.23 12.84 -2.56
CA GLY A 69 -16.15 13.82 -2.57
C GLY A 69 -14.73 13.25 -2.48
N ALA A 70 -14.56 11.92 -2.38
CA ALA A 70 -13.24 11.34 -2.20
C ALA A 70 -12.34 11.55 -3.43
N ARG A 71 -12.87 11.44 -4.63
CA ARG A 71 -12.09 11.59 -5.86
C ARG A 71 -11.58 13.01 -6.01
N GLU A 72 -12.44 13.99 -5.88
CA GLU A 72 -12.11 15.42 -5.98
C GLU A 72 -11.06 15.81 -4.93
N ARG A 73 -11.22 15.32 -3.71
CA ARG A 73 -10.26 15.54 -2.62
C ARG A 73 -8.92 14.86 -2.86
N ALA A 74 -8.93 13.67 -3.46
CA ALA A 74 -7.69 12.97 -3.83
C ALA A 74 -6.94 13.74 -4.93
N GLU A 75 -7.65 14.22 -5.96
CA GLU A 75 -7.08 15.05 -7.03
C GLU A 75 -6.55 16.39 -6.52
N ALA A 76 -7.23 16.98 -5.52
CA ALA A 76 -6.74 18.16 -4.81
C ALA A 76 -5.53 17.86 -3.88
N GLY A 77 -5.13 16.58 -3.76
CA GLY A 77 -4.00 16.18 -2.92
C GLY A 77 -4.28 16.25 -1.42
N GLU A 78 -5.52 16.12 -1.02
CA GLU A 78 -5.95 16.15 0.39
C GLU A 78 -5.97 14.77 1.04
N LEU A 79 -6.02 13.70 0.24
CA LEU A 79 -6.11 12.34 0.73
C LEU A 79 -4.80 11.59 0.55
N LEU A 80 -4.53 10.69 1.50
CA LEU A 80 -3.42 9.76 1.49
C LEU A 80 -3.94 8.32 1.49
N PHE A 81 -3.18 7.45 0.85
CA PHE A 81 -3.41 6.00 0.84
C PHE A 81 -2.26 5.27 1.51
N GLY A 82 -2.57 4.21 2.23
CA GLY A 82 -1.57 3.28 2.74
C GLY A 82 -2.14 1.91 3.04
N THR A 83 -1.25 0.95 3.11
CA THR A 83 -1.45 -0.31 3.79
C THR A 83 -1.24 -0.11 5.30
N VAL A 84 -1.45 -1.15 6.10
CA VAL A 84 -1.43 -1.03 7.57
C VAL A 84 -0.11 -0.49 8.11
N ASP A 85 1.02 -0.86 7.51
CA ASP A 85 2.35 -0.35 7.87
C ASP A 85 2.45 1.17 7.74
N THR A 86 2.01 1.71 6.59
CA THR A 86 1.99 3.14 6.33
C THR A 86 1.09 3.87 7.31
N TRP A 87 -0.11 3.35 7.55
CA TRP A 87 -1.06 3.90 8.51
C TRP A 87 -0.49 3.93 9.93
N LEU A 88 0.17 2.86 10.36
CA LEU A 88 0.80 2.79 11.68
C LEU A 88 1.95 3.79 11.81
N ILE A 89 2.85 3.86 10.82
CA ILE A 89 3.97 4.82 10.84
C ILE A 89 3.43 6.26 10.86
N TRP A 90 2.42 6.57 10.04
CA TRP A 90 1.77 7.87 10.02
C TRP A 90 1.24 8.27 11.41
N ASN A 91 0.50 7.38 12.07
CA ASN A 91 -0.05 7.64 13.40
C ASN A 91 1.02 7.69 14.50
N LEU A 92 2.00 6.78 14.48
CA LEU A 92 3.10 6.77 15.43
C LEU A 92 3.98 8.03 15.35
N THR A 93 3.97 8.70 14.20
CA THR A 93 4.74 9.93 13.97
C THR A 93 3.87 11.18 13.97
N LYS A 94 2.57 11.07 14.31
CA LYS A 94 1.59 12.16 14.23
C LYS A 94 1.63 12.92 12.89
N GLY A 95 1.65 12.16 11.81
CA GLY A 95 1.58 12.69 10.44
C GLY A 95 2.91 13.23 9.88
N ARG A 96 4.01 13.13 10.60
CA ARG A 96 5.32 13.64 10.13
C ARG A 96 5.97 12.78 9.05
N ILE A 97 5.65 11.48 9.01
CA ILE A 97 6.29 10.52 8.11
C ILE A 97 5.24 9.73 7.33
N PHE A 98 5.33 9.85 6.00
CA PHE A 98 4.46 9.16 5.06
C PHE A 98 5.30 8.23 4.20
N VAL A 99 5.39 6.95 4.58
CA VAL A 99 6.32 5.97 4.02
C VAL A 99 5.73 4.57 4.07
N THR A 100 6.13 3.73 3.13
CA THR A 100 5.95 2.27 3.10
C THR A 100 7.25 1.59 2.74
N ASP A 101 7.29 0.26 2.77
CA ASP A 101 8.43 -0.51 2.31
C ASP A 101 8.15 -1.24 0.98
N TYR A 102 9.22 -1.77 0.35
CA TYR A 102 9.10 -2.50 -0.91
C TYR A 102 8.17 -3.72 -0.81
N THR A 103 8.16 -4.42 0.31
CA THR A 103 7.38 -5.65 0.46
C THR A 103 5.88 -5.39 0.58
N ASN A 104 5.47 -4.27 1.19
CA ASN A 104 4.08 -3.83 1.22
C ASN A 104 3.67 -3.16 -0.10
N ALA A 105 4.51 -2.28 -0.65
CA ALA A 105 4.24 -1.62 -1.93
C ALA A 105 4.01 -2.63 -3.06
N SER A 106 4.81 -3.68 -3.14
CA SER A 106 4.71 -4.73 -4.17
C SER A 106 3.37 -5.49 -4.15
N ARG A 107 2.58 -5.37 -3.07
CA ARG A 107 1.29 -6.06 -2.91
C ARG A 107 0.09 -5.18 -3.23
N THR A 108 0.30 -4.04 -3.87
CA THR A 108 -0.77 -3.07 -4.14
C THR A 108 -1.36 -3.15 -5.55
N MET A 109 -0.76 -3.85 -6.49
CA MET A 109 -0.98 -3.78 -7.94
C MET A 109 -0.68 -2.38 -8.55
N LEU A 110 0.06 -1.53 -7.83
CA LEU A 110 0.39 -0.17 -8.26
C LEU A 110 1.90 0.04 -8.39
N PHE A 111 2.70 -0.95 -7.95
CA PHE A 111 4.14 -0.85 -7.81
C PHE A 111 4.87 -1.70 -8.85
N ASN A 112 5.73 -1.07 -9.63
CA ASN A 112 6.61 -1.75 -10.59
C ASN A 112 7.80 -2.36 -9.84
N ILE A 113 7.85 -3.69 -9.79
CA ILE A 113 8.90 -4.42 -9.05
C ILE A 113 10.26 -4.38 -9.73
N HIS A 114 10.32 -4.12 -11.03
CA HIS A 114 11.57 -4.03 -11.80
C HIS A 114 12.23 -2.67 -11.63
N GLU A 115 11.43 -1.60 -11.74
CA GLU A 115 11.88 -0.21 -11.58
C GLU A 115 11.91 0.25 -10.12
N LYS A 116 11.25 -0.50 -9.22
CA LYS A 116 11.11 -0.20 -7.79
C LYS A 116 10.48 1.16 -7.52
N CYS A 117 9.45 1.48 -8.27
CA CYS A 117 8.68 2.72 -8.13
C CYS A 117 7.17 2.47 -8.32
N TRP A 118 6.36 3.43 -7.93
CA TRP A 118 4.95 3.46 -8.30
C TRP A 118 4.82 3.63 -9.82
N ASP A 119 4.03 2.80 -10.47
CA ASP A 119 3.93 2.74 -11.92
C ASP A 119 2.83 3.67 -12.46
N GLU A 120 3.23 4.65 -13.26
CA GLU A 120 2.32 5.67 -13.77
C GLU A 120 1.21 5.10 -14.68
N GLU A 121 1.48 4.05 -15.45
CA GLU A 121 0.47 3.42 -16.31
C GLU A 121 -0.60 2.71 -15.48
N LEU A 122 -0.19 2.01 -14.40
CA LEU A 122 -1.13 1.38 -13.46
C LEU A 122 -1.96 2.43 -12.72
N LEU A 123 -1.33 3.52 -12.28
CA LEU A 123 -2.01 4.63 -11.63
C LEU A 123 -3.02 5.30 -12.55
N GLN A 124 -2.64 5.56 -13.80
CA GLN A 124 -3.52 6.17 -14.80
C GLN A 124 -4.72 5.26 -15.12
N LYS A 125 -4.49 3.96 -15.33
CA LYS A 125 -5.58 2.99 -15.61
C LYS A 125 -6.62 2.96 -14.50
N LEU A 126 -6.19 3.01 -13.23
CA LEU A 126 -7.06 3.02 -12.06
C LEU A 126 -7.47 4.44 -11.61
N ARG A 127 -7.04 5.48 -12.33
CA ARG A 127 -7.29 6.89 -12.02
C ARG A 127 -6.92 7.25 -10.57
N ILE A 128 -5.75 6.80 -10.12
CA ILE A 128 -5.23 7.06 -8.76
C ILE A 128 -4.22 8.19 -8.84
N PRO A 129 -4.44 9.32 -8.13
CA PRO A 129 -3.48 10.41 -8.08
C PRO A 129 -2.18 9.99 -7.41
N ARG A 130 -1.05 10.30 -8.04
CA ARG A 130 0.30 10.00 -7.51
C ARG A 130 0.55 10.60 -6.12
N SER A 131 -0.08 11.73 -5.82
CA SER A 131 0.02 12.44 -4.54
C SER A 131 -0.49 11.65 -3.34
N MET A 132 -1.33 10.64 -3.57
CA MET A 132 -1.86 9.77 -2.51
C MET A 132 -0.86 8.72 -2.02
N LEU A 133 0.26 8.51 -2.72
CA LEU A 133 1.14 7.36 -2.52
C LEU A 133 2.38 7.72 -1.71
N ALA A 134 2.67 6.88 -0.73
CA ALA A 134 3.80 7.04 0.19
C ALA A 134 5.17 6.91 -0.51
N GLN A 135 6.19 7.51 0.09
CA GLN A 135 7.57 7.21 -0.29
C GLN A 135 7.87 5.74 0.01
N VAL A 136 8.48 5.02 -0.93
CA VAL A 136 8.87 3.63 -0.75
C VAL A 136 10.34 3.56 -0.31
N LYS A 137 10.62 2.80 0.74
CA LYS A 137 11.97 2.62 1.31
C LYS A 137 12.29 1.14 1.50
N PRO A 138 13.58 0.79 1.71
CA PRO A 138 13.95 -0.56 2.12
C PRO A 138 13.29 -0.97 3.44
N SER A 139 12.97 -2.27 3.59
CA SER A 139 12.34 -2.82 4.79
C SER A 139 13.18 -2.60 6.05
N SER A 140 14.51 -2.61 5.92
CA SER A 140 15.46 -2.31 7.00
C SER A 140 16.13 -0.97 6.72
N CYS A 141 15.56 0.10 7.27
CA CYS A 141 16.16 1.43 7.27
C CYS A 141 15.53 2.28 8.38
N VAL A 142 16.15 3.40 8.72
CA VAL A 142 15.55 4.34 9.66
C VAL A 142 14.49 5.16 8.93
N TYR A 143 13.23 4.93 9.25
CA TYR A 143 12.10 5.70 8.74
C TYR A 143 11.97 7.04 9.47
N GLY A 144 12.20 7.04 10.79
CA GLY A 144 12.18 8.20 11.66
C GLY A 144 11.96 7.82 13.12
N MET A 145 11.44 8.79 13.90
CA MET A 145 11.15 8.61 15.32
C MET A 145 9.67 8.70 15.59
N THR A 146 9.17 7.93 16.54
CA THR A 146 7.81 8.07 17.05
C THR A 146 7.62 9.44 17.70
N ASP A 147 6.38 9.84 17.89
CA ASP A 147 6.08 11.01 18.72
C ASP A 147 6.33 10.69 20.20
N ASP A 148 6.99 11.59 20.92
CA ASP A 148 7.39 11.42 22.29
C ASP A 148 6.21 11.25 23.27
N GLY A 149 5.08 11.87 22.96
CA GLY A 149 3.86 11.79 23.77
C GLY A 149 3.11 10.47 23.68
N LEU A 150 3.46 9.59 22.72
CA LEU A 150 2.71 8.34 22.51
C LEU A 150 3.23 7.16 23.35
N LEU A 151 4.55 7.04 23.48
CA LEU A 151 5.20 5.86 24.08
C LEU A 151 6.13 6.21 25.24
N GLY A 152 6.01 7.42 25.80
CA GLY A 152 6.84 7.90 26.89
C GLY A 152 8.26 8.30 26.47
N GLY A 153 8.46 8.56 25.18
CA GLY A 153 9.71 9.01 24.58
C GLY A 153 9.79 8.66 23.11
N GLU A 154 10.74 9.25 22.40
CA GLU A 154 11.00 8.98 20.99
C GLU A 154 11.64 7.58 20.82
N ILE A 155 10.99 6.74 20.01
CA ILE A 155 11.49 5.41 19.65
C ILE A 155 11.79 5.40 18.15
N LYS A 156 12.95 4.87 17.77
CA LYS A 156 13.36 4.74 16.38
C LYS A 156 12.49 3.71 15.65
N ILE A 157 11.86 4.11 14.54
CA ILE A 157 11.21 3.20 13.61
C ILE A 157 12.25 2.79 12.58
N ALA A 158 12.77 1.57 12.67
CA ALA A 158 13.91 1.12 11.87
C ALA A 158 13.61 -0.11 10.99
N GLY A 159 12.35 -0.54 10.95
CA GLY A 159 11.93 -1.65 10.11
C GLY A 159 10.43 -1.65 9.83
N ALA A 160 10.08 -2.00 8.61
CA ALA A 160 8.71 -2.32 8.19
C ALA A 160 8.79 -3.38 7.10
N ALA A 161 8.01 -4.44 7.23
CA ALA A 161 7.97 -5.52 6.24
C ALA A 161 6.59 -6.17 6.21
N GLY A 162 6.20 -6.68 5.05
CA GLY A 162 5.04 -7.53 4.95
C GLY A 162 5.23 -8.82 5.77
N ASP A 163 4.15 -9.33 6.33
CA ASP A 163 4.15 -10.49 7.23
C ASP A 163 4.86 -11.72 6.63
N GLN A 164 4.65 -12.02 5.35
CA GLN A 164 5.27 -13.15 4.68
C GLN A 164 6.78 -12.97 4.49
N GLN A 165 7.22 -11.78 4.12
CA GLN A 165 8.62 -11.44 3.98
C GLN A 165 9.33 -11.40 5.33
N ALA A 166 8.67 -10.83 6.35
CA ALA A 166 9.16 -10.85 7.72
C ALA A 166 9.31 -12.29 8.26
N ALA A 167 8.35 -13.17 7.95
CA ALA A 167 8.43 -14.57 8.33
C ALA A 167 9.54 -15.35 7.60
N LEU A 168 9.77 -15.07 6.31
CA LEU A 168 10.89 -15.65 5.57
C LEU A 168 12.24 -15.26 6.20
N PHE A 169 12.41 -13.97 6.50
CA PHE A 169 13.57 -13.46 7.21
C PHE A 169 13.72 -14.09 8.62
N GLY A 170 12.61 -14.15 9.37
CA GLY A 170 12.61 -14.72 10.72
C GLY A 170 12.94 -16.22 10.78
N GLN A 171 12.76 -16.94 9.66
CA GLN A 171 13.16 -18.34 9.50
C GLN A 171 14.59 -18.51 8.94
N CYS A 172 15.33 -17.41 8.83
CA CYS A 172 16.70 -17.38 8.33
C CYS A 172 16.86 -17.98 6.91
N CYS A 173 15.84 -17.80 6.07
CA CYS A 173 15.91 -18.20 4.65
C CYS A 173 16.66 -17.10 3.89
N PHE A 174 17.99 -17.18 3.83
CA PHE A 174 18.85 -16.16 3.24
C PHE A 174 19.56 -16.61 1.98
N ASP A 175 19.65 -17.91 1.76
CA ASP A 175 20.33 -18.47 0.63
C ASP A 175 19.35 -18.77 -0.54
N GLU A 176 19.90 -18.79 -1.76
CA GLU A 176 19.13 -19.15 -2.95
C GLU A 176 18.65 -20.61 -2.83
N GLY A 177 17.34 -20.80 -2.97
CA GLY A 177 16.69 -22.10 -2.81
C GLY A 177 16.06 -22.34 -1.45
N ASP A 178 16.29 -21.47 -0.48
CA ASP A 178 15.58 -21.52 0.81
C ASP A 178 14.10 -21.19 0.62
N VAL A 179 13.26 -21.99 1.24
CA VAL A 179 11.80 -21.84 1.12
C VAL A 179 11.10 -21.91 2.46
N LYS A 180 10.03 -21.19 2.55
CA LYS A 180 9.10 -21.21 3.69
C LYS A 180 7.69 -21.51 3.19
N ASN A 181 7.01 -22.47 3.78
CA ASN A 181 5.59 -22.69 3.59
C ASN A 181 4.79 -21.88 4.63
N THR A 182 3.70 -21.28 4.17
CA THR A 182 2.80 -20.48 5.02
C THR A 182 1.36 -20.88 4.80
#